data_063a351ef3da3b189bb0f5e71a88f8bd
#
_entry.id   063a351ef3da3b189bb0f5e71a88f8bd
#
_cell.length_a   1.000
_cell.length_b   1.000
_cell.length_c   1.000
_cell.angle_alpha   90.00
_cell.angle_beta   90.00
_cell.angle_gamma   90.00
#
_symmetry.space_group_name_H-M   'P 1'
#
loop_
_entity.id
_entity.type
_entity.pdbx_description
1 polymer ?
#
loop_
_entity_poly.entity_id
_entity_poly.type
_entity_poly.pdbx_seq_one_letter_code
_entity_poly.pdbx_strand_id
1 'polypeptide(L)'
;MPIFTALGGKCTVLDYSDKQLESEKLVSQIEEYEIEIIKADMTKRLPFEDESFDLIFHPVSNCYVEEVKPIWKECYRILKKGGVLLAGLDIGINYIFDDDEKMVVNSLPFNPLKNKEQLKQLQDSDCGIQFSHTIEEQIGGQLEAGFTLTNLYEDTNGEGNLHEKNITSFLATRSVK
;
A
#
# COMPACT_ATOMS: atom_id res chain seq x y z
N MET A 1 -11.30 -8.88 -1.45
CA MET A 1 -11.56 -9.21 -0.02
C MET A 1 -12.10 -10.62 0.29
N PRO A 2 -12.28 -11.54 -0.69
CA PRO A 2 -12.93 -12.85 -0.46
C PRO A 2 -12.29 -13.70 0.65
N ILE A 3 -10.95 -13.68 0.78
CA ILE A 3 -10.24 -14.49 1.79
C ILE A 3 -10.65 -14.14 3.22
N PHE A 4 -10.68 -12.86 3.58
CA PHE A 4 -11.03 -12.44 4.94
C PHE A 4 -12.51 -12.70 5.25
N THR A 5 -13.38 -12.51 4.26
CA THR A 5 -14.81 -12.78 4.40
C THR A 5 -15.09 -14.27 4.56
N ALA A 6 -14.42 -15.14 3.79
CA ALA A 6 -14.51 -16.61 3.92
C ALA A 6 -14.04 -17.11 5.30
N LEU A 7 -13.16 -16.36 5.97
CA LEU A 7 -12.73 -16.62 7.34
C LEU A 7 -13.68 -16.02 8.41
N GLY A 8 -14.82 -15.46 8.00
CA GLY A 8 -15.83 -14.89 8.89
C GLY A 8 -15.60 -13.43 9.28
N GLY A 9 -14.67 -12.74 8.62
CA GLY A 9 -14.43 -11.32 8.84
C GLY A 9 -15.57 -10.45 8.28
N LYS A 10 -15.93 -9.39 9.01
CA LYS A 10 -16.73 -8.28 8.47
C LYS A 10 -15.77 -7.32 7.79
N CYS A 11 -15.83 -7.26 6.46
CA CYS A 11 -14.87 -6.52 5.66
C CYS A 11 -15.44 -5.19 5.18
N THR A 12 -14.62 -4.15 5.27
CA THR A 12 -14.83 -2.85 4.63
C THR A 12 -13.69 -2.61 3.65
N VAL A 13 -14.01 -2.25 2.40
CA VAL A 13 -13.04 -1.80 1.41
C VAL A 13 -13.13 -0.28 1.29
N LEU A 14 -11.98 0.36 1.35
CA LEU A 14 -11.85 1.78 1.12
C LEU A 14 -10.89 2.00 -0.06
N ASP A 15 -11.33 2.73 -1.06
CA ASP A 15 -10.51 3.14 -2.20
C ASP A 15 -10.96 4.53 -2.70
N TYR A 16 -10.08 5.22 -3.41
CA TYR A 16 -10.39 6.48 -4.09
C TYR A 16 -10.93 6.24 -5.51
N SER A 17 -10.56 5.13 -6.14
CA SER A 17 -10.90 4.80 -7.52
C SER A 17 -12.29 4.17 -7.63
N ASP A 18 -13.20 4.83 -8.36
CA ASP A 18 -14.52 4.25 -8.66
C ASP A 18 -14.40 2.89 -9.35
N LYS A 19 -13.43 2.73 -10.28
CA LYS A 19 -13.19 1.49 -11.00
C LYS A 19 -12.82 0.33 -10.08
N GLN A 20 -11.98 0.59 -9.06
CA GLN A 20 -11.61 -0.43 -8.07
C GLN A 20 -12.82 -0.81 -7.19
N LEU A 21 -13.59 0.18 -6.75
CA LEU A 21 -14.80 -0.06 -5.95
C LEU A 21 -15.88 -0.82 -6.72
N GLU A 22 -16.06 -0.52 -8.01
CA GLU A 22 -16.96 -1.27 -8.90
C GLU A 22 -16.49 -2.72 -9.08
N SER A 23 -15.18 -2.94 -9.22
CA SER A 23 -14.60 -4.28 -9.31
C SER A 23 -14.83 -5.09 -8.02
N GLU A 24 -14.61 -4.49 -6.85
CA GLU A 24 -14.86 -5.14 -5.55
C GLU A 24 -16.35 -5.49 -5.39
N LYS A 25 -17.25 -4.59 -5.80
CA LYS A 25 -18.70 -4.83 -5.79
C LYS A 25 -19.09 -6.00 -6.71
N LEU A 26 -18.51 -6.06 -7.92
CA LEU A 26 -18.76 -7.14 -8.86
C LEU A 26 -18.29 -8.49 -8.29
N VAL A 27 -17.07 -8.54 -7.74
CA VAL A 27 -16.52 -9.75 -7.13
C VAL A 27 -17.38 -10.20 -5.94
N SER A 28 -17.84 -9.27 -5.09
CA SER A 28 -18.69 -9.62 -3.95
C SER A 28 -20.03 -10.23 -4.38
N GLN A 29 -20.58 -9.78 -5.50
CA GLN A 29 -21.82 -10.35 -6.08
C GLN A 29 -21.60 -11.74 -6.69
N ILE A 30 -20.47 -11.94 -7.38
CA ILE A 30 -20.14 -13.23 -8.00
C ILE A 30 -19.85 -14.30 -6.95
N GLU A 31 -19.11 -13.93 -5.90
CA GLU A 31 -18.68 -14.84 -4.84
C GLU A 31 -19.67 -14.87 -3.65
N GLU A 32 -20.80 -14.18 -3.76
CA GLU A 32 -21.90 -14.16 -2.79
C GLU A 32 -21.50 -13.84 -1.35
N TYR A 33 -20.65 -12.80 -1.15
CA TYR A 33 -20.31 -12.32 0.19
C TYR A 33 -20.69 -10.85 0.42
N GLU A 34 -20.96 -10.51 1.67
CA GLU A 34 -21.25 -9.13 2.07
C GLU A 34 -19.96 -8.34 2.32
N ILE A 35 -19.90 -7.13 1.79
CA ILE A 35 -18.79 -6.20 1.99
C ILE A 35 -19.32 -4.76 2.07
N GLU A 36 -18.78 -3.97 2.96
CA GLU A 36 -18.98 -2.53 2.98
C GLU A 36 -17.98 -1.85 2.04
N ILE A 37 -18.45 -0.98 1.16
CA ILE A 37 -17.61 -0.28 0.16
C ILE A 37 -17.68 1.22 0.42
N ILE A 38 -16.54 1.84 0.68
CA ILE A 38 -16.43 3.25 1.00
C ILE A 38 -15.46 3.93 0.04
N LYS A 39 -15.93 4.98 -0.65
CA LYS A 39 -15.07 5.86 -1.43
C LYS A 39 -14.49 6.92 -0.52
N ALA A 40 -13.17 6.91 -0.32
CA ALA A 40 -12.47 7.93 0.43
C ALA A 40 -11.01 8.07 -0.01
N ASP A 41 -10.44 9.24 0.28
CA ASP A 41 -9.03 9.56 0.07
C ASP A 41 -8.24 9.21 1.34
N MET A 42 -7.32 8.25 1.24
CA MET A 42 -6.52 7.81 2.39
C MET A 42 -5.54 8.87 2.91
N THR A 43 -5.31 9.96 2.16
CA THR A 43 -4.50 11.08 2.63
C THR A 43 -5.25 12.02 3.57
N LYS A 44 -6.55 11.81 3.75
CA LYS A 44 -7.43 12.59 4.62
C LYS A 44 -7.83 11.80 5.86
N ARG A 45 -8.48 12.47 6.81
CA ARG A 45 -9.10 11.76 7.93
C ARG A 45 -10.10 10.75 7.39
N LEU A 46 -9.91 9.48 7.73
CA LEU A 46 -10.78 8.41 7.29
C LEU A 46 -12.16 8.49 8.00
N PRO A 47 -13.26 8.13 7.30
CA PRO A 47 -14.63 8.23 7.82
C PRO A 47 -14.99 7.10 8.79
N PHE A 48 -14.07 6.79 9.68
CA PHE A 48 -14.23 5.75 10.69
C PHE A 48 -13.99 6.32 12.10
N GLU A 49 -14.68 5.75 13.07
CA GLU A 49 -14.45 6.04 14.47
C GLU A 49 -13.08 5.51 14.93
N ASP A 50 -12.56 6.09 16.01
CA ASP A 50 -11.35 5.59 16.66
C ASP A 50 -11.61 4.16 17.15
N GLU A 51 -10.59 3.29 17.07
CA GLU A 51 -10.64 1.93 17.61
C GLU A 51 -11.83 1.09 17.06
N SER A 52 -12.12 1.19 15.76
CA SER A 52 -13.23 0.51 15.09
C SER A 52 -12.85 -0.82 14.44
N PHE A 53 -11.56 -1.03 14.10
CA PHE A 53 -11.09 -2.22 13.39
C PHE A 53 -10.17 -3.11 14.21
N ASP A 54 -10.27 -4.43 14.00
CA ASP A 54 -9.36 -5.42 14.60
C ASP A 54 -8.15 -5.68 13.71
N LEU A 55 -8.32 -5.52 12.38
CA LEU A 55 -7.29 -5.74 11.37
C LEU A 55 -7.40 -4.69 10.28
N ILE A 56 -6.26 -4.15 9.86
CA ILE A 56 -6.11 -3.39 8.61
C ILE A 56 -5.18 -4.18 7.70
N PHE A 57 -5.63 -4.43 6.47
CA PHE A 57 -4.81 -4.93 5.38
C PHE A 57 -4.55 -3.80 4.38
N HIS A 58 -3.29 -3.38 4.27
CA HIS A 58 -2.85 -2.26 3.46
C HIS A 58 -1.85 -2.74 2.38
N PRO A 59 -2.34 -3.24 1.23
CA PRO A 59 -1.49 -3.82 0.20
C PRO A 59 -0.89 -2.73 -0.70
N VAL A 60 0.42 -2.55 -0.66
CA VAL A 60 1.28 -1.74 -1.56
C VAL A 60 0.64 -0.47 -2.17
N SER A 61 -0.32 0.17 -1.48
CA SER A 61 -1.04 1.35 -2.01
C SER A 61 -0.36 2.68 -1.68
N ASN A 62 0.69 2.68 -0.88
CA ASN A 62 1.44 3.88 -0.53
C ASN A 62 2.11 4.55 -1.73
N CYS A 63 2.41 3.80 -2.78
CA CYS A 63 2.97 4.37 -4.01
C CYS A 63 2.08 5.43 -4.67
N TYR A 64 0.79 5.49 -4.35
CA TYR A 64 -0.14 6.49 -4.90
C TYR A 64 -0.25 7.77 -4.07
N VAL A 65 0.54 7.93 -3.03
CA VAL A 65 0.52 9.14 -2.18
C VAL A 65 1.91 9.74 -2.02
N GLU A 66 2.00 11.07 -1.95
CA GLU A 66 3.28 11.75 -1.79
C GLU A 66 3.81 11.67 -0.34
N GLU A 67 2.93 11.61 0.65
CA GLU A 67 3.28 11.55 2.07
C GLU A 67 2.61 10.37 2.76
N VAL A 68 3.38 9.42 3.26
CA VAL A 68 2.87 8.17 3.86
C VAL A 68 2.70 8.23 5.39
N LYS A 69 3.46 9.06 6.10
CA LYS A 69 3.39 9.15 7.58
C LYS A 69 1.99 9.49 8.15
N PRO A 70 1.18 10.38 7.52
CA PRO A 70 -0.19 10.60 7.95
C PRO A 70 -1.09 9.37 7.86
N ILE A 71 -0.84 8.50 6.87
CA ILE A 71 -1.60 7.25 6.68
C ILE A 71 -1.39 6.31 7.86
N TRP A 72 -0.15 6.16 8.32
CA TRP A 72 0.16 5.33 9.49
C TRP A 72 -0.53 5.82 10.76
N LYS A 73 -0.63 7.15 10.95
CA LYS A 73 -1.35 7.75 12.08
C LYS A 73 -2.86 7.45 12.02
N GLU A 74 -3.46 7.51 10.82
CA GLU A 74 -4.87 7.15 10.64
C GLU A 74 -5.10 5.65 10.84
N CYS A 75 -4.25 4.78 10.30
CA CYS A 75 -4.31 3.35 10.59
C CYS A 75 -4.23 3.07 12.10
N TYR A 76 -3.30 3.74 12.80
CA TYR A 76 -3.18 3.60 14.25
C TYR A 76 -4.44 4.07 14.97
N ARG A 77 -5.01 5.21 14.55
CA ARG A 77 -6.21 5.77 15.16
C ARG A 77 -7.39 4.81 15.10
N ILE A 78 -7.68 4.26 13.91
CA ILE A 78 -8.86 3.43 13.67
C ILE A 78 -8.70 1.97 14.14
N LEU A 79 -7.48 1.48 14.37
CA LEU A 79 -7.26 0.16 14.97
C LEU A 79 -7.58 0.17 16.47
N LYS A 80 -8.21 -0.89 16.93
CA LYS A 80 -8.38 -1.19 18.36
C LYS A 80 -7.03 -1.48 19.02
N LYS A 81 -6.97 -1.36 20.33
CA LYS A 81 -5.80 -1.83 21.11
C LYS A 81 -5.59 -3.33 20.90
N GLY A 82 -4.37 -3.72 20.56
CA GLY A 82 -4.03 -5.07 20.14
C GLY A 82 -4.42 -5.42 18.70
N GLY A 83 -5.03 -4.48 17.97
CA GLY A 83 -5.34 -4.61 16.55
C GLY A 83 -4.09 -4.67 15.69
N VAL A 84 -4.19 -5.29 14.53
CA VAL A 84 -3.06 -5.62 13.65
C VAL A 84 -3.12 -4.81 12.36
N LEU A 85 -2.00 -4.23 11.98
CA LEU A 85 -1.74 -3.71 10.63
C LEU A 85 -0.87 -4.72 9.88
N LEU A 86 -1.38 -5.20 8.74
CA LEU A 86 -0.60 -5.92 7.73
C LEU A 86 -0.39 -4.99 6.55
N ALA A 87 0.86 -4.61 6.28
CA ALA A 87 1.18 -3.69 5.22
C ALA A 87 2.19 -4.29 4.24
N GLY A 88 1.88 -4.21 2.94
CA GLY A 88 2.81 -4.43 1.85
C GLY A 88 3.42 -3.08 1.43
N LEU A 89 4.72 -3.04 1.22
CA LEU A 89 5.51 -1.84 1.01
C LEU A 89 6.42 -2.02 -0.20
N ASP A 90 6.30 -1.16 -1.21
CA ASP A 90 7.35 -1.00 -2.24
C ASP A 90 8.50 -0.20 -1.62
N ILE A 91 9.73 -0.69 -1.75
CA ILE A 91 10.93 -0.05 -1.16
C ILE A 91 11.67 0.88 -2.12
N GLY A 92 11.07 1.19 -3.26
CA GLY A 92 11.59 2.14 -4.23
C GLY A 92 12.54 1.53 -5.28
N ILE A 93 12.92 0.29 -5.16
CA ILE A 93 13.84 -0.38 -6.11
C ILE A 93 13.28 -0.37 -7.53
N ASN A 94 11.97 -0.62 -7.69
CA ASN A 94 11.30 -0.67 -8.99
C ASN A 94 11.39 0.64 -9.77
N TYR A 95 11.55 1.78 -9.08
CA TYR A 95 11.58 3.10 -9.72
C TYR A 95 12.95 3.51 -10.26
N ILE A 96 14.04 2.82 -9.86
CA ILE A 96 15.40 3.23 -10.26
C ILE A 96 15.87 2.60 -11.57
N PHE A 97 15.24 1.51 -12.01
CA PHE A 97 15.64 0.77 -13.20
C PHE A 97 14.83 1.15 -14.44
N ASP A 98 15.35 0.80 -15.61
CA ASP A 98 14.61 0.77 -16.87
C ASP A 98 13.61 -0.40 -16.91
N ASP A 99 12.75 -0.44 -17.94
CA ASP A 99 11.70 -1.47 -18.09
C ASP A 99 12.26 -2.90 -18.18
N ASP A 100 13.49 -3.05 -18.61
CA ASP A 100 14.20 -4.34 -18.67
C ASP A 100 14.87 -4.72 -17.34
N GLU A 101 14.80 -3.86 -16.31
CA GLU A 101 15.44 -4.00 -15.00
C GLU A 101 16.98 -4.23 -15.09
N LYS A 102 17.64 -3.60 -16.08
CA LYS A 102 19.08 -3.79 -16.36
C LYS A 102 19.91 -2.58 -16.03
N MET A 103 19.37 -1.39 -16.23
CA MET A 103 20.09 -0.14 -16.11
C MET A 103 19.45 0.77 -15.08
N VAL A 104 20.27 1.39 -14.23
CA VAL A 104 19.80 2.45 -13.34
C VAL A 104 19.59 3.71 -14.14
N VAL A 105 18.33 4.17 -14.20
CA VAL A 105 17.91 5.34 -15.00
C VAL A 105 17.37 6.49 -14.13
N ASN A 106 16.96 6.21 -12.91
CA ASN A 106 16.45 7.22 -11.98
C ASN A 106 17.24 7.24 -10.67
N SER A 107 17.18 8.37 -9.99
CA SER A 107 17.57 8.50 -8.58
C SER A 107 16.33 8.52 -7.68
N LEU A 108 16.49 8.12 -6.44
CA LEU A 108 15.46 8.29 -5.40
C LEU A 108 15.64 9.64 -4.67
N PRO A 109 14.55 10.22 -4.16
CA PRO A 109 13.17 9.72 -4.24
C PRO A 109 12.58 9.87 -5.65
N PHE A 110 11.77 8.90 -6.07
CA PHE A 110 10.96 9.03 -7.27
C PHE A 110 9.72 9.87 -6.93
N ASN A 111 9.69 11.08 -7.47
CA ASN A 111 8.59 12.03 -7.26
C ASN A 111 8.30 12.80 -8.55
N PRO A 112 7.36 12.32 -9.36
CA PRO A 112 7.04 12.92 -10.66
C PRO A 112 6.42 14.32 -10.58
N LEU A 113 5.90 14.72 -9.42
CA LEU A 113 5.41 16.09 -9.23
C LEU A 113 6.56 17.10 -9.09
N LYS A 114 7.75 16.65 -8.71
CA LYS A 114 8.96 17.46 -8.51
C LYS A 114 10.00 17.25 -9.62
N ASN A 115 9.86 16.20 -10.44
CA ASN A 115 10.79 15.85 -11.50
C ASN A 115 10.06 15.59 -12.82
N LYS A 116 10.31 16.46 -13.82
CA LYS A 116 9.64 16.40 -15.12
C LYS A 116 10.01 15.17 -15.97
N GLU A 117 11.20 14.61 -15.79
CA GLU A 117 11.65 13.42 -16.52
C GLU A 117 10.92 12.19 -15.97
N GLN A 118 10.82 12.07 -14.64
CA GLN A 118 10.03 11.03 -13.98
C GLN A 118 8.53 11.15 -14.32
N LEU A 119 7.99 12.38 -14.40
CA LEU A 119 6.61 12.59 -14.83
C LEU A 119 6.38 12.11 -16.27
N LYS A 120 7.31 12.38 -17.18
CA LYS A 120 7.21 11.94 -18.57
C LYS A 120 7.25 10.40 -18.66
N GLN A 121 8.11 9.75 -17.90
CA GLN A 121 8.20 8.28 -17.84
C GLN A 121 6.87 7.64 -17.45
N LEU A 122 6.14 8.23 -16.47
CA LEU A 122 4.82 7.73 -16.07
C LEU A 122 3.71 8.03 -17.07
N GLN A 123 3.81 9.10 -17.86
CA GLN A 123 2.79 9.44 -18.85
C GLN A 123 2.67 8.40 -19.97
N ASP A 124 3.73 7.65 -20.22
CA ASP A 124 3.76 6.56 -21.21
C ASP A 124 3.21 5.24 -20.61
N SER A 125 2.91 5.21 -19.31
CA SER A 125 2.31 4.07 -18.59
C SER A 125 0.88 4.42 -18.12
N ASP A 126 -0.01 3.42 -18.11
CA ASP A 126 -1.40 3.59 -17.61
C ASP A 126 -1.50 3.39 -16.06
N CYS A 127 -0.37 3.54 -15.36
CA CYS A 127 -0.25 3.23 -13.92
C CYS A 127 -0.63 4.38 -12.99
N GLY A 128 -0.91 5.58 -13.52
CA GLY A 128 -1.17 6.78 -12.73
C GLY A 128 0.10 7.36 -12.10
N ILE A 129 -0.05 8.41 -11.29
CA ILE A 129 1.08 9.05 -10.60
C ILE A 129 1.49 8.18 -9.42
N GLN A 130 2.78 7.83 -9.38
CA GLN A 130 3.36 7.01 -8.32
C GLN A 130 4.56 7.71 -7.67
N PHE A 131 4.85 7.32 -6.43
CA PHE A 131 5.91 7.87 -5.60
C PHE A 131 6.69 6.74 -4.93
N SER A 132 8.00 6.90 -4.81
CA SER A 132 8.78 6.03 -3.93
C SER A 132 8.83 6.59 -2.51
N HIS A 133 8.96 5.71 -1.55
CA HIS A 133 9.12 6.05 -0.14
C HIS A 133 10.34 5.35 0.44
N THR A 134 11.01 6.03 1.37
CA THR A 134 12.13 5.45 2.10
C THR A 134 11.65 4.42 3.13
N ILE A 135 12.52 3.50 3.52
CA ILE A 135 12.25 2.57 4.64
C ILE A 135 11.98 3.35 5.94
N GLU A 136 12.63 4.51 6.12
CA GLU A 136 12.36 5.39 7.26
C GLU A 136 10.93 5.93 7.26
N GLU A 137 10.41 6.36 6.12
CA GLU A 137 9.02 6.83 6.00
C GLU A 137 8.02 5.69 6.18
N GLN A 138 8.33 4.53 5.66
CA GLN A 138 7.44 3.37 5.66
C GLN A 138 7.44 2.65 7.03
N ILE A 139 8.58 2.12 7.45
CA ILE A 139 8.71 1.39 8.72
C ILE A 139 8.86 2.35 9.90
N GLY A 140 9.75 3.33 9.78
CA GLY A 140 9.93 4.36 10.81
C GLY A 140 8.63 5.13 11.06
N GLY A 141 7.86 5.43 10.00
CA GLY A 141 6.54 6.06 10.11
C GLY A 141 5.52 5.23 10.89
N GLN A 142 5.52 3.89 10.75
CA GLN A 142 4.69 3.00 11.58
C GLN A 142 5.10 3.10 13.06
N LEU A 143 6.41 3.04 13.35
CA LEU A 143 6.93 3.16 14.72
C LEU A 143 6.62 4.54 15.34
N GLU A 144 6.79 5.63 14.57
CA GLU A 144 6.42 6.99 15.00
C GLU A 144 4.93 7.14 15.28
N ALA A 145 4.05 6.43 14.56
CA ALA A 145 2.61 6.41 14.81
C ALA A 145 2.23 5.68 16.10
N GLY A 146 3.14 4.88 16.67
CA GLY A 146 2.96 4.12 17.91
C GLY A 146 2.84 2.62 17.75
N PHE A 147 2.97 2.10 16.54
CA PHE A 147 2.95 0.66 16.29
C PHE A 147 4.19 -0.05 16.86
N THR A 148 3.99 -1.29 17.26
CA THR A 148 5.07 -2.24 17.54
C THR A 148 5.20 -3.18 16.35
N LEU A 149 6.34 -3.15 15.65
CA LEU A 149 6.65 -4.09 14.58
C LEU A 149 6.91 -5.47 15.17
N THR A 150 6.12 -6.46 14.80
CA THR A 150 6.20 -7.83 15.35
C THR A 150 6.71 -8.85 14.36
N ASN A 151 6.62 -8.57 13.07
CA ASN A 151 7.20 -9.40 12.01
C ASN A 151 7.45 -8.57 10.74
N LEU A 152 8.42 -9.02 9.96
CA LEU A 152 8.78 -8.47 8.66
C LEU A 152 9.31 -9.60 7.79
N TYR A 153 8.95 -9.60 6.49
CA TYR A 153 9.61 -10.42 5.49
C TYR A 153 9.82 -9.63 4.19
N GLU A 154 10.77 -10.11 3.42
CA GLU A 154 11.14 -9.55 2.12
C GLU A 154 10.47 -10.34 0.98
N ASP A 155 10.19 -9.67 -0.12
CA ASP A 155 9.65 -10.28 -1.32
C ASP A 155 10.21 -9.61 -2.58
N THR A 156 10.05 -10.26 -3.71
CA THR A 156 10.52 -9.80 -5.01
C THR A 156 9.34 -9.52 -5.94
N ASN A 157 9.60 -9.05 -7.15
CA ASN A 157 8.55 -8.80 -8.17
C ASN A 157 7.80 -10.07 -8.65
N GLY A 158 8.32 -11.27 -8.32
CA GLY A 158 7.75 -12.53 -8.80
C GLY A 158 8.24 -12.95 -10.18
N GLU A 159 8.72 -12.02 -11.01
CA GLU A 159 9.33 -12.21 -12.33
C GLU A 159 10.30 -11.07 -12.65
N GLY A 160 11.02 -11.15 -13.75
CA GLY A 160 11.97 -10.13 -14.21
C GLY A 160 13.40 -10.31 -13.66
N ASN A 161 14.30 -9.42 -14.09
CA ASN A 161 15.72 -9.49 -13.75
C ASN A 161 16.00 -9.31 -12.25
N LEU A 162 15.23 -8.46 -11.57
CA LEU A 162 15.36 -8.27 -10.12
C LEU A 162 14.98 -9.54 -9.37
N HIS A 163 13.86 -10.17 -9.77
CA HIS A 163 13.42 -11.44 -9.20
C HIS A 163 14.43 -12.57 -9.43
N GLU A 164 14.93 -12.75 -10.66
CA GLU A 164 15.94 -13.78 -11.00
C GLU A 164 17.24 -13.64 -10.20
N LYS A 165 17.57 -12.42 -9.78
CA LYS A 165 18.72 -12.11 -8.95
C LYS A 165 18.40 -12.08 -7.46
N ASN A 166 17.18 -12.42 -7.07
CA ASN A 166 16.69 -12.37 -5.69
C ASN A 166 16.90 -11.00 -5.02
N ILE A 167 16.65 -9.92 -5.79
CA ILE A 167 16.72 -8.56 -5.27
C ILE A 167 15.38 -8.21 -4.66
N THR A 168 15.38 -7.89 -3.38
CA THR A 168 14.20 -7.45 -2.64
C THR A 168 13.64 -6.16 -3.24
N SER A 169 12.38 -6.16 -3.64
CA SER A 169 11.64 -4.99 -4.14
C SER A 169 10.45 -4.62 -3.24
N PHE A 170 9.99 -5.57 -2.45
CA PHE A 170 8.88 -5.38 -1.51
C PHE A 170 9.22 -5.85 -0.11
N LEU A 171 8.58 -5.23 0.86
CA LEU A 171 8.55 -5.69 2.24
C LEU A 171 7.10 -5.92 2.65
N ALA A 172 6.87 -6.89 3.52
CA ALA A 172 5.62 -6.99 4.24
C ALA A 172 5.87 -6.88 5.73
N THR A 173 5.07 -6.05 6.40
CA THR A 173 5.16 -5.82 7.83
C THR A 173 3.90 -6.30 8.54
N ARG A 174 4.08 -6.84 9.75
CA ARG A 174 3.03 -7.04 10.71
C ARG A 174 3.31 -6.17 11.93
N SER A 175 2.46 -5.19 12.15
CA SER A 175 2.56 -4.25 13.26
C SER A 175 1.33 -4.33 14.16
N VAL A 176 1.49 -4.08 15.44
CA VAL A 176 0.42 -4.16 16.47
C VAL A 176 0.31 -2.80 17.18
N LYS A 177 -0.95 -2.35 17.36
CA LYS A 177 -1.27 -1.16 18.17
C LYS A 177 -1.21 -1.46 19.66
#